data_73543e21f45b070a5feea14ad0915fd0
#
_entry.id   73543e21f45b070a5feea14ad0915fd0
#
_cell.length_a   1.000
_cell.length_b   1.000
_cell.length_c   1.000
_cell.angle_alpha   90.00
_cell.angle_beta   90.00
_cell.angle_gamma   90.00
#
_symmetry.space_group_name_H-M   'P 1'
#
loop_
_entity.id
_entity.type
_entity.pdbx_description
1 polymer ?
#
loop_
_entity_poly.entity_id
_entity_poly.type
_entity_poly.pdbx_seq_one_letter_code
_entity_poly.pdbx_strand_id
1 'polypeptide(L)'
;MTKTITRVALIVVACFVLCGASLAAPRSAGVTEPPVFAFYPQAGIAWADLYFGNFVDLDPGPGVLDWSCGSQTYDGHSGEDSLVRSFREKRIGVPVFAALDGAVVQVQSGLPDEHVEKTMTQVDNHVIIASLGGHVRTVYGHLRRKPFVRVGQRVRAGQQIGWTASSGHSSWPHLHFTAKFDFQVYEPFAGACRTGQSYWREQPPLPAAPYAREFTFSPQPFGGRRDPPWDTAVRTGTFTRGTRDVYFRIELGFFGGSPMQVTFTRPDGSIAFDGVEATRLRGGRATWASWHERLDLDQLGTWRLRLAAKGRELADAPFDVDRPGKRRNRPPNPVSLSLDPADPTGADVVQCLVRTSLVTEDPDYDVVRYRYRWRVGAKLVRDVTSAALSDVLRHGVARPGRRLSCTVTPSDGKRRGPSAAVSVSVR
;
A
#
# COMPACT_ATOMS: atom_id res chain seq x y z
N MET A 1 -84.99 0.70 31.11
CA MET A 1 -83.65 0.37 31.58
C MET A 1 -83.08 -0.71 30.68
N THR A 2 -82.39 -0.29 29.63
CA THR A 2 -81.91 -1.18 28.59
C THR A 2 -80.36 -1.24 28.69
N LYS A 3 -79.78 -2.39 28.96
CA LYS A 3 -78.34 -2.63 29.06
C LYS A 3 -77.81 -2.95 27.70
N THR A 4 -76.93 -2.08 27.20
CA THR A 4 -76.17 -2.30 25.96
C THR A 4 -74.89 -3.12 26.25
N ILE A 5 -74.76 -4.27 25.60
CA ILE A 5 -73.55 -5.12 25.67
C ILE A 5 -72.65 -4.76 24.54
N THR A 6 -71.46 -4.20 24.88
CA THR A 6 -70.40 -3.92 23.92
C THR A 6 -69.54 -5.17 23.68
N ARG A 7 -69.53 -5.68 22.49
CA ARG A 7 -68.61 -6.78 22.05
C ARG A 7 -67.25 -6.22 21.74
N VAL A 8 -66.19 -6.66 22.44
CA VAL A 8 -64.80 -6.43 22.14
C VAL A 8 -64.37 -7.51 21.18
N ALA A 9 -63.94 -7.08 19.98
CA ALA A 9 -63.35 -7.95 18.99
C ALA A 9 -61.85 -8.09 19.28
N LEU A 10 -61.40 -9.31 19.56
CA LEU A 10 -60.01 -9.64 19.77
C LEU A 10 -59.36 -9.87 18.38
N ILE A 11 -58.49 -8.96 17.94
CA ILE A 11 -57.69 -9.14 16.72
C ILE A 11 -56.42 -9.90 17.12
N VAL A 12 -56.32 -11.15 16.71
CA VAL A 12 -55.12 -11.97 16.83
C VAL A 12 -54.20 -11.62 15.63
N VAL A 13 -53.15 -10.88 15.90
CA VAL A 13 -52.08 -10.62 14.91
C VAL A 13 -51.15 -11.83 14.93
N ALA A 14 -51.26 -12.68 13.92
CA ALA A 14 -50.32 -13.76 13.69
C ALA A 14 -49.02 -13.19 13.14
N CYS A 15 -47.96 -13.09 13.97
CA CYS A 15 -46.60 -12.79 13.54
C CYS A 15 -46.04 -14.01 12.80
N PHE A 16 -46.03 -13.97 11.47
CA PHE A 16 -45.24 -14.90 10.65
C PHE A 16 -43.77 -14.53 10.80
N VAL A 17 -43.02 -15.23 11.66
CA VAL A 17 -41.57 -15.21 11.66
C VAL A 17 -41.14 -15.96 10.41
N LEU A 18 -40.85 -15.20 9.35
CA LEU A 18 -40.09 -15.72 8.18
C LEU A 18 -38.68 -16.04 8.64
N CYS A 19 -38.48 -17.30 9.02
CA CYS A 19 -37.15 -17.88 9.20
C CYS A 19 -36.47 -17.91 7.83
N GLY A 20 -35.74 -16.84 7.48
CA GLY A 20 -34.94 -16.78 6.27
C GLY A 20 -33.82 -17.81 6.36
N ALA A 21 -34.06 -19.02 5.89
CA ALA A 21 -33.00 -19.98 5.64
C ALA A 21 -32.04 -19.35 4.61
N SER A 22 -30.87 -18.93 5.07
CA SER A 22 -29.77 -18.57 4.21
C SER A 22 -29.40 -19.81 3.40
N LEU A 23 -29.86 -19.88 2.17
CA LEU A 23 -29.44 -20.91 1.20
C LEU A 23 -27.95 -20.67 0.95
N ALA A 24 -27.10 -21.31 1.74
CA ALA A 24 -25.69 -21.46 1.41
C ALA A 24 -25.65 -22.16 0.05
N ALA A 25 -25.08 -21.51 -0.96
CA ALA A 25 -24.90 -22.14 -2.26
C ALA A 25 -24.14 -23.47 -2.08
N PRO A 26 -24.53 -24.55 -2.80
CA PRO A 26 -23.87 -25.83 -2.66
C PRO A 26 -22.37 -25.68 -2.95
N ARG A 27 -21.55 -26.16 -2.03
CA ARG A 27 -20.09 -26.18 -2.21
C ARG A 27 -19.76 -27.06 -3.40
N SER A 28 -18.89 -26.59 -4.29
CA SER A 28 -18.42 -27.41 -5.40
C SER A 28 -17.57 -28.55 -4.86
N ALA A 29 -17.98 -29.80 -5.10
CA ALA A 29 -17.17 -30.95 -4.78
C ALA A 29 -15.84 -30.88 -5.59
N GLY A 30 -14.68 -30.88 -4.91
CA GLY A 30 -13.37 -30.96 -5.56
C GLY A 30 -12.33 -29.91 -5.19
N VAL A 31 -12.64 -28.88 -4.36
CA VAL A 31 -11.64 -27.94 -3.85
C VAL A 31 -11.10 -28.46 -2.52
N THR A 32 -9.89 -29.01 -2.52
CA THR A 32 -9.30 -29.68 -1.36
C THR A 32 -8.17 -28.88 -0.71
N GLU A 33 -7.71 -27.80 -1.36
CA GLU A 33 -6.61 -26.98 -0.89
C GLU A 33 -6.81 -25.49 -1.24
N PRO A 34 -6.15 -24.55 -0.52
CA PRO A 34 -6.19 -23.14 -0.85
C PRO A 34 -5.67 -22.84 -2.25
N PRO A 35 -6.23 -21.86 -2.96
CA PRO A 35 -5.77 -21.46 -4.28
C PRO A 35 -4.47 -20.67 -4.23
N VAL A 36 -3.72 -20.69 -5.32
CA VAL A 36 -2.60 -19.79 -5.54
C VAL A 36 -3.12 -18.44 -6.05
N PHE A 37 -2.77 -17.35 -5.35
CA PHE A 37 -3.06 -16.00 -5.76
C PHE A 37 -2.08 -15.53 -6.83
N ALA A 38 -2.62 -14.97 -7.92
CA ALA A 38 -1.81 -14.52 -9.05
C ALA A 38 -1.04 -13.21 -8.75
N PHE A 39 -1.47 -12.43 -7.76
CA PHE A 39 -0.90 -11.13 -7.41
C PHE A 39 -1.36 -10.73 -6.00
N TYR A 40 -0.64 -9.80 -5.35
CA TYR A 40 -1.06 -9.21 -4.09
C TYR A 40 -2.19 -8.19 -4.33
N PRO A 41 -3.31 -8.22 -3.56
CA PRO A 41 -4.52 -7.48 -3.90
C PRO A 41 -4.50 -5.97 -3.61
N GLN A 42 -3.38 -5.41 -3.24
CA GLN A 42 -3.15 -3.97 -3.12
C GLN A 42 -2.19 -3.52 -4.21
N ALA A 43 -2.47 -2.37 -4.85
CA ALA A 43 -1.53 -1.78 -5.79
C ALA A 43 -0.24 -1.38 -5.08
N GLY A 44 0.89 -1.64 -5.72
CA GLY A 44 2.23 -1.37 -5.22
C GLY A 44 3.19 -2.52 -5.47
N ILE A 45 4.44 -2.34 -5.10
CA ILE A 45 5.52 -3.32 -5.21
C ILE A 45 5.98 -3.65 -3.80
N ALA A 46 5.92 -4.93 -3.45
CA ALA A 46 6.38 -5.43 -2.15
C ALA A 46 7.82 -5.01 -1.87
N TRP A 47 8.06 -4.54 -0.65
CA TRP A 47 9.36 -4.04 -0.17
C TRP A 47 9.90 -2.81 -0.93
N ALA A 48 9.05 -2.19 -1.75
CA ALA A 48 9.29 -0.87 -2.33
C ALA A 48 8.33 0.14 -1.71
N ASP A 49 7.22 0.44 -2.37
CA ASP A 49 6.17 1.32 -1.83
C ASP A 49 5.17 0.61 -0.91
N LEU A 50 5.12 -0.74 -0.93
CA LEU A 50 4.41 -1.54 0.07
C LEU A 50 5.37 -2.18 1.07
N TYR A 51 5.02 -2.08 2.36
CA TYR A 51 5.73 -2.74 3.45
C TYR A 51 4.78 -3.67 4.20
N PHE A 52 5.12 -4.96 4.27
CA PHE A 52 4.36 -5.91 5.09
C PHE A 52 4.73 -5.71 6.55
N GLY A 53 3.86 -5.03 7.30
CA GLY A 53 4.08 -4.71 8.70
C GLY A 53 3.79 -5.86 9.64
N ASN A 54 2.78 -6.67 9.29
CA ASN A 54 2.38 -7.85 10.05
C ASN A 54 1.94 -8.96 9.10
N PHE A 55 2.19 -10.21 9.48
CA PHE A 55 1.71 -11.44 8.83
C PHE A 55 0.69 -12.14 9.71
N VAL A 56 0.12 -13.24 9.25
CA VAL A 56 -0.73 -14.09 10.09
C VAL A 56 0.09 -14.60 11.28
N ASP A 57 -0.50 -14.55 12.46
CA ASP A 57 0.10 -15.16 13.64
C ASP A 57 -0.12 -16.68 13.62
N LEU A 58 0.99 -17.43 13.63
CA LEU A 58 0.99 -18.89 13.61
C LEU A 58 1.12 -19.49 15.02
N ASP A 59 1.36 -18.68 16.06
CA ASP A 59 1.38 -19.16 17.44
C ASP A 59 -0.08 -19.37 17.92
N PRO A 60 -0.44 -20.59 18.36
CA PRO A 60 -1.79 -20.84 18.87
C PRO A 60 -2.01 -20.35 20.31
N GLY A 61 -0.97 -19.88 20.99
CA GLY A 61 -0.98 -19.37 22.36
C GLY A 61 -0.83 -17.84 22.40
N PRO A 62 -0.41 -17.28 23.54
CA PRO A 62 -0.22 -15.83 23.69
C PRO A 62 1.14 -15.34 23.14
N GLY A 63 1.87 -16.17 22.40
CA GLY A 63 3.11 -15.80 21.73
C GLY A 63 2.86 -15.10 20.40
N VAL A 64 3.90 -14.97 19.60
CA VAL A 64 3.83 -14.46 18.23
C VAL A 64 4.79 -15.22 17.33
N LEU A 65 4.34 -15.65 16.16
CA LEU A 65 5.13 -16.40 15.21
C LEU A 65 4.69 -16.10 13.78
N ASP A 66 5.57 -15.55 12.95
CA ASP A 66 5.29 -15.40 11.53
C ASP A 66 5.80 -16.59 10.70
N TRP A 67 5.44 -16.63 9.42
CA TRP A 67 5.80 -17.69 8.48
C TRP A 67 7.31 -17.91 8.31
N SER A 68 8.13 -16.90 8.59
CA SER A 68 9.60 -16.95 8.50
C SER A 68 10.27 -17.36 9.81
N CYS A 69 9.50 -17.71 10.84
CA CYS A 69 9.91 -17.92 12.24
C CYS A 69 10.38 -16.64 12.94
N GLY A 70 9.94 -15.50 12.46
CA GLY A 70 10.15 -14.19 13.09
C GLY A 70 8.96 -13.76 13.97
N SER A 71 8.98 -12.51 14.37
CA SER A 71 7.96 -11.87 15.19
C SER A 71 7.28 -10.72 14.47
N GLN A 72 7.20 -10.76 13.13
CA GLN A 72 6.56 -9.69 12.34
C GLN A 72 5.05 -9.92 12.28
N THR A 73 4.43 -9.93 13.46
CA THR A 73 3.01 -10.11 13.70
C THR A 73 2.65 -9.60 15.10
N TYR A 74 1.43 -9.84 15.56
CA TYR A 74 0.99 -9.67 16.95
C TYR A 74 -0.04 -10.76 17.29
N ASP A 75 -0.20 -11.07 18.58
CA ASP A 75 -1.06 -12.12 19.10
C ASP A 75 -2.47 -12.08 18.48
N GLY A 76 -2.86 -13.18 17.82
CA GLY A 76 -4.13 -13.36 17.15
C GLY A 76 -4.31 -12.61 15.82
N HIS A 77 -3.26 -12.06 15.21
CA HIS A 77 -3.37 -11.41 13.91
C HIS A 77 -3.74 -12.40 12.80
N SER A 78 -4.79 -12.11 12.04
CA SER A 78 -5.41 -13.05 11.11
C SER A 78 -5.19 -12.73 9.63
N GLY A 79 -4.23 -11.90 9.28
CA GLY A 79 -3.97 -11.52 7.88
C GLY A 79 -2.61 -10.89 7.66
N GLU A 80 -2.41 -10.32 6.49
CA GLU A 80 -1.24 -9.51 6.16
C GLU A 80 -1.61 -8.03 6.18
N ASP A 81 -0.82 -7.23 6.89
CA ASP A 81 -0.93 -5.76 6.86
C ASP A 81 0.11 -5.19 5.91
N SER A 82 -0.33 -4.71 4.76
CA SER A 82 0.54 -4.03 3.80
C SER A 82 0.38 -2.53 3.87
N LEU A 83 1.41 -1.86 4.41
CA LEU A 83 1.43 -0.45 4.71
C LEU A 83 1.87 0.37 3.49
N VAL A 84 1.16 1.45 3.19
CA VAL A 84 1.61 2.49 2.28
C VAL A 84 2.51 3.49 2.99
N ARG A 85 3.28 4.29 2.24
CA ARG A 85 4.31 5.15 2.80
C ARG A 85 3.76 6.32 3.64
N SER A 86 2.54 6.82 3.33
CA SER A 86 2.03 8.00 4.03
C SER A 86 0.51 8.19 3.89
N PHE A 87 -0.07 9.02 4.76
CA PHE A 87 -1.46 9.48 4.59
C PHE A 87 -1.65 10.31 3.31
N ARG A 88 -0.61 10.99 2.81
CA ARG A 88 -0.67 11.73 1.55
C ARG A 88 -0.87 10.79 0.37
N GLU A 89 -0.14 9.68 0.32
CA GLU A 89 -0.36 8.62 -0.67
C GLU A 89 -1.76 8.02 -0.57
N LYS A 90 -2.20 7.72 0.64
CA LYS A 90 -3.57 7.29 0.90
C LYS A 90 -4.59 8.29 0.35
N ARG A 91 -4.37 9.62 0.51
CA ARG A 91 -5.28 10.66 -0.05
C ARG A 91 -5.26 10.70 -1.57
N ILE A 92 -4.11 10.51 -2.22
CA ILE A 92 -4.01 10.33 -3.67
C ILE A 92 -4.81 9.09 -4.07
N GLY A 93 -4.55 7.97 -3.44
CA GLY A 93 -5.22 6.70 -3.61
C GLY A 93 -4.26 5.56 -3.92
N VAL A 94 -4.47 4.44 -3.26
CA VAL A 94 -3.81 3.15 -3.52
C VAL A 94 -4.91 2.13 -3.75
N PRO A 95 -5.10 1.62 -4.99
CA PRO A 95 -6.18 0.71 -5.33
C PRO A 95 -6.10 -0.62 -4.57
N VAL A 96 -7.27 -1.18 -4.26
CA VAL A 96 -7.44 -2.55 -3.75
C VAL A 96 -8.28 -3.33 -4.74
N PHE A 97 -7.87 -4.57 -5.02
CA PHE A 97 -8.46 -5.43 -6.05
C PHE A 97 -8.98 -6.74 -5.45
N ALA A 98 -9.97 -7.34 -6.08
CA ALA A 98 -10.36 -8.72 -5.78
C ALA A 98 -9.22 -9.68 -6.15
N ALA A 99 -8.75 -10.49 -5.20
CA ALA A 99 -7.66 -11.45 -5.41
C ALA A 99 -8.08 -12.63 -6.30
N LEU A 100 -9.37 -13.01 -6.25
CA LEU A 100 -9.99 -14.12 -6.98
C LEU A 100 -11.32 -13.70 -7.58
N ASP A 101 -11.81 -14.50 -8.55
CA ASP A 101 -13.20 -14.45 -8.99
C ASP A 101 -14.12 -14.87 -7.85
N GLY A 102 -15.22 -14.17 -7.64
CA GLY A 102 -16.14 -14.54 -6.57
C GLY A 102 -17.39 -13.68 -6.50
N ALA A 103 -18.11 -13.83 -5.40
CA ALA A 103 -19.26 -13.03 -5.06
C ALA A 103 -18.99 -12.26 -3.75
N VAL A 104 -19.32 -10.99 -3.73
CA VAL A 104 -19.27 -10.17 -2.52
C VAL A 104 -20.34 -10.65 -1.53
N VAL A 105 -19.92 -11.11 -0.36
CA VAL A 105 -20.83 -11.64 0.68
C VAL A 105 -21.02 -10.66 1.84
N GLN A 106 -20.09 -9.72 2.02
CA GLN A 106 -20.22 -8.68 3.04
C GLN A 106 -19.55 -7.39 2.58
N VAL A 107 -20.15 -6.26 2.95
CA VAL A 107 -19.59 -4.92 2.81
C VAL A 107 -19.90 -4.15 4.08
N GLN A 108 -18.88 -3.75 4.80
CA GLN A 108 -18.94 -2.76 5.88
C GLN A 108 -18.41 -1.44 5.36
N SER A 109 -19.11 -0.35 5.61
CA SER A 109 -18.76 0.96 5.09
C SER A 109 -19.25 2.08 6.02
N GLY A 110 -18.81 3.31 5.78
CA GLY A 110 -19.32 4.49 6.49
C GLY A 110 -18.38 5.06 7.55
N LEU A 111 -17.38 4.31 8.01
CA LEU A 111 -16.39 4.80 8.98
C LEU A 111 -15.45 5.83 8.34
N PRO A 112 -14.88 6.78 9.12
CA PRO A 112 -13.87 7.71 8.63
C PRO A 112 -12.66 7.02 8.01
N ASP A 113 -12.04 7.68 7.02
CA ASP A 113 -10.93 7.13 6.23
C ASP A 113 -9.55 7.27 6.88
N GLU A 114 -9.44 8.11 7.91
CA GLU A 114 -8.17 8.46 8.54
C GLU A 114 -8.26 8.33 10.05
N HIS A 115 -7.91 7.16 10.56
CA HIS A 115 -7.61 6.97 11.96
C HIS A 115 -6.08 6.95 12.13
N VAL A 116 -5.63 7.56 13.22
CA VAL A 116 -4.22 7.69 13.60
C VAL A 116 -3.95 7.08 14.96
N GLU A 117 -5.02 6.71 15.66
CA GLU A 117 -4.99 6.00 16.93
C GLU A 117 -5.89 4.78 16.83
N LYS A 118 -5.47 3.69 17.45
CA LYS A 118 -6.26 2.47 17.53
C LYS A 118 -7.54 2.75 18.32
N THR A 119 -8.68 2.48 17.74
CA THR A 119 -9.98 2.61 18.41
C THR A 119 -10.26 1.39 19.30
N MET A 120 -11.16 1.54 20.29
CA MET A 120 -11.60 0.41 21.12
C MET A 120 -12.49 -0.58 20.36
N THR A 121 -13.04 -0.18 19.21
CA THR A 121 -13.88 -1.03 18.37
C THR A 121 -13.04 -1.71 17.29
N GLN A 122 -13.21 -3.02 17.12
CA GLN A 122 -12.54 -3.82 16.09
C GLN A 122 -13.20 -3.68 14.69
N VAL A 123 -14.13 -2.74 14.52
CA VAL A 123 -14.84 -2.55 13.25
C VAL A 123 -14.04 -1.63 12.33
N ASP A 124 -13.96 -2.02 11.06
CA ASP A 124 -13.33 -1.25 9.97
C ASP A 124 -14.24 -1.21 8.73
N ASN A 125 -13.89 -0.43 7.72
CA ASN A 125 -14.52 -0.54 6.41
C ASN A 125 -13.89 -1.72 5.67
N HIS A 126 -14.68 -2.73 5.33
CA HIS A 126 -14.17 -3.92 4.66
C HIS A 126 -15.11 -4.49 3.60
N VAL A 127 -14.54 -5.35 2.77
CA VAL A 127 -15.24 -6.19 1.81
C VAL A 127 -14.84 -7.63 2.05
N ILE A 128 -15.80 -8.56 2.02
CA ILE A 128 -15.56 -10.00 2.04
C ILE A 128 -16.07 -10.60 0.73
N ILE A 129 -15.21 -11.38 0.06
CA ILE A 129 -15.53 -12.07 -1.17
C ILE A 129 -15.46 -13.58 -0.93
N ALA A 130 -16.51 -14.29 -1.33
CA ALA A 130 -16.56 -15.75 -1.36
C ALA A 130 -16.22 -16.24 -2.78
N SER A 131 -15.29 -17.18 -2.88
CA SER A 131 -14.74 -17.73 -4.10
C SER A 131 -14.78 -19.26 -4.06
N LEU A 132 -14.57 -19.92 -5.21
CA LEU A 132 -14.47 -21.38 -5.33
C LEU A 132 -15.62 -22.11 -4.61
N GLY A 133 -16.87 -21.76 -4.94
CA GLY A 133 -18.05 -22.37 -4.34
C GLY A 133 -18.26 -22.06 -2.85
N GLY A 134 -17.53 -21.06 -2.30
CA GLY A 134 -17.60 -20.66 -0.91
C GLY A 134 -16.55 -21.27 0.01
N HIS A 135 -15.66 -22.15 -0.53
CA HIS A 135 -14.52 -22.71 0.20
C HIS A 135 -13.52 -21.64 0.58
N VAL A 136 -13.32 -20.63 -0.28
CA VAL A 136 -12.37 -19.54 -0.04
C VAL A 136 -13.11 -18.27 0.31
N ARG A 137 -12.64 -17.57 1.33
CA ARG A 137 -13.07 -16.21 1.65
C ARG A 137 -11.85 -15.31 1.76
N THR A 138 -11.91 -14.17 1.09
CA THR A 138 -10.89 -13.12 1.21
C THR A 138 -11.52 -11.89 1.85
N VAL A 139 -10.83 -11.33 2.85
CA VAL A 139 -11.25 -10.12 3.57
C VAL A 139 -10.29 -9.00 3.20
N TYR A 140 -10.84 -7.83 2.92
CA TYR A 140 -10.09 -6.63 2.57
C TYR A 140 -10.48 -5.53 3.55
N GLY A 141 -9.65 -5.31 4.56
CA GLY A 141 -9.90 -4.41 5.68
C GLY A 141 -9.30 -3.02 5.50
N HIS A 142 -9.70 -2.11 6.40
CA HIS A 142 -9.27 -0.71 6.49
C HIS A 142 -9.46 0.11 5.21
N LEU A 143 -10.50 -0.22 4.43
CA LEU A 143 -10.80 0.45 3.17
C LEU A 143 -11.33 1.88 3.38
N ARG A 144 -11.32 2.67 2.29
CA ARG A 144 -12.06 3.94 2.26
C ARG A 144 -13.54 3.73 2.48
N ARG A 145 -14.19 4.77 3.00
CA ARG A 145 -15.59 4.84 3.40
C ARG A 145 -16.60 4.24 2.41
N LYS A 146 -16.30 4.29 1.11
CA LYS A 146 -17.19 3.81 0.04
C LYS A 146 -16.46 2.81 -0.85
N PRO A 147 -16.53 1.51 -0.56
CA PRO A 147 -16.11 0.49 -1.50
C PRO A 147 -16.89 0.58 -2.83
N PHE A 148 -16.32 0.05 -3.91
CA PHE A 148 -16.92 0.11 -5.26
C PHE A 148 -17.88 -1.02 -5.57
N VAL A 149 -18.11 -1.91 -4.61
CA VAL A 149 -18.90 -3.13 -4.76
C VAL A 149 -20.01 -3.19 -3.71
N ARG A 150 -21.02 -4.02 -3.99
CA ARG A 150 -22.15 -4.28 -3.08
C ARG A 150 -22.34 -5.77 -2.87
N VAL A 151 -22.98 -6.14 -1.77
CA VAL A 151 -23.34 -7.54 -1.47
C VAL A 151 -24.14 -8.15 -2.63
N GLY A 152 -23.82 -9.40 -2.98
CA GLY A 152 -24.38 -10.14 -4.10
C GLY A 152 -23.70 -9.85 -5.44
N GLN A 153 -22.87 -8.83 -5.56
CA GLN A 153 -22.15 -8.52 -6.80
C GLN A 153 -21.08 -9.58 -7.09
N ARG A 154 -21.05 -10.09 -8.35
CA ARG A 154 -19.93 -10.90 -8.83
C ARG A 154 -18.76 -9.99 -9.22
N VAL A 155 -17.56 -10.37 -8.82
CA VAL A 155 -16.30 -9.70 -9.13
C VAL A 155 -15.34 -10.66 -9.81
N ARG A 156 -14.37 -10.12 -10.54
CA ARG A 156 -13.29 -10.88 -11.18
C ARG A 156 -11.95 -10.52 -10.53
N ALA A 157 -11.03 -11.47 -10.51
CA ALA A 157 -9.66 -11.22 -10.05
C ALA A 157 -9.03 -10.03 -10.81
N GLY A 158 -8.40 -9.12 -10.08
CA GLY A 158 -7.90 -7.86 -10.60
C GLY A 158 -8.95 -6.75 -10.79
N GLN A 159 -10.23 -6.99 -10.48
CA GLN A 159 -11.23 -5.93 -10.46
C GLN A 159 -11.03 -5.05 -9.23
N GLN A 160 -10.91 -3.74 -9.43
CA GLN A 160 -10.81 -2.80 -8.31
C GLN A 160 -12.10 -2.79 -7.48
N ILE A 161 -11.98 -3.02 -6.16
CA ILE A 161 -13.09 -3.09 -5.21
C ILE A 161 -13.13 -1.92 -4.23
N GLY A 162 -12.01 -1.20 -4.11
CA GLY A 162 -11.91 -0.06 -3.19
C GLY A 162 -10.56 0.65 -3.28
N TRP A 163 -10.29 1.40 -2.22
CA TRP A 163 -9.04 2.12 -1.98
C TRP A 163 -8.55 1.81 -0.58
N THR A 164 -7.25 1.68 -0.42
CA THR A 164 -6.60 1.62 0.90
C THR A 164 -6.90 2.86 1.73
N ALA A 165 -7.14 2.67 3.02
CA ALA A 165 -7.31 3.74 3.98
C ALA A 165 -6.73 3.37 5.36
N SER A 166 -7.19 4.04 6.42
CA SER A 166 -6.88 3.76 7.81
C SER A 166 -8.19 3.85 8.61
N SER A 167 -9.23 3.13 8.15
CA SER A 167 -10.54 3.14 8.82
C SER A 167 -10.58 2.17 9.99
N GLY A 168 -11.35 2.50 11.03
CA GLY A 168 -11.56 1.63 12.18
C GLY A 168 -10.34 1.51 13.10
N HIS A 169 -10.04 0.29 13.58
CA HIS A 169 -8.93 0.02 14.49
C HIS A 169 -7.58 0.04 13.77
N SER A 170 -7.16 1.22 13.36
CA SER A 170 -5.94 1.44 12.60
C SER A 170 -5.26 2.73 13.03
N SER A 171 -3.94 2.75 12.98
CA SER A 171 -3.13 3.94 13.26
C SER A 171 -2.28 4.40 12.06
N TRP A 172 -2.33 3.64 10.96
CA TRP A 172 -1.57 3.92 9.74
C TRP A 172 -2.31 3.37 8.51
N PRO A 173 -2.25 4.02 7.34
CA PRO A 173 -2.93 3.53 6.15
C PRO A 173 -2.28 2.24 5.63
N HIS A 174 -3.09 1.19 5.56
CA HIS A 174 -2.69 -0.13 5.09
C HIS A 174 -3.89 -0.91 4.55
N LEU A 175 -3.63 -1.98 3.83
CA LEU A 175 -4.60 -3.04 3.59
C LEU A 175 -4.35 -4.15 4.60
N HIS A 176 -5.39 -4.53 5.36
CA HIS A 176 -5.44 -5.80 6.06
C HIS A 176 -6.07 -6.82 5.13
N PHE A 177 -5.31 -7.85 4.72
CA PHE A 177 -5.77 -8.91 3.84
C PHE A 177 -5.79 -10.24 4.57
N THR A 178 -6.98 -10.85 4.73
CA THR A 178 -7.12 -12.20 5.31
C THR A 178 -7.56 -13.20 4.25
N ALA A 179 -6.89 -14.33 4.17
CA ALA A 179 -7.30 -15.49 3.39
C ALA A 179 -7.83 -16.58 4.31
N LYS A 180 -9.01 -17.13 3.97
CA LYS A 180 -9.63 -18.24 4.70
C LYS A 180 -9.98 -19.37 3.74
N PHE A 181 -9.66 -20.59 4.15
CA PHE A 181 -10.09 -21.82 3.49
C PHE A 181 -10.99 -22.60 4.45
N ASP A 182 -12.20 -22.95 4.00
CA ASP A 182 -13.25 -23.57 4.83
C ASP A 182 -13.43 -22.88 6.19
N PHE A 183 -13.44 -21.54 6.17
CA PHE A 183 -13.55 -20.61 7.31
C PHE A 183 -12.34 -20.54 8.23
N GLN A 184 -11.30 -21.37 8.04
CA GLN A 184 -10.07 -21.30 8.79
C GLN A 184 -9.10 -20.31 8.12
N VAL A 185 -8.49 -19.44 8.93
CA VAL A 185 -7.42 -18.54 8.46
C VAL A 185 -6.22 -19.38 8.04
N TYR A 186 -5.59 -19.03 6.95
CA TYR A 186 -4.30 -19.61 6.57
C TYR A 186 -3.34 -18.50 6.12
N GLU A 187 -2.05 -18.76 6.33
CA GLU A 187 -0.96 -17.88 5.89
C GLU A 187 -0.58 -18.20 4.45
N PRO A 188 -0.74 -17.28 3.49
CA PRO A 188 -0.35 -17.52 2.09
C PRO A 188 1.16 -17.57 1.85
N PHE A 189 1.97 -16.88 2.66
CA PHE A 189 3.42 -16.95 2.54
C PHE A 189 3.97 -18.27 3.05
N ALA A 190 5.05 -18.76 2.43
CA ALA A 190 5.77 -19.96 2.84
C ALA A 190 7.18 -19.64 3.34
N GLY A 191 7.63 -20.38 4.34
CA GLY A 191 8.96 -20.26 4.93
C GLY A 191 9.24 -21.29 6.01
N ALA A 192 10.16 -21.01 6.90
CA ALA A 192 10.64 -21.98 7.86
C ALA A 192 9.56 -22.44 8.88
N CYS A 193 8.66 -21.54 9.29
CA CYS A 193 7.58 -21.86 10.23
C CYS A 193 6.22 -22.10 9.56
N ARG A 194 6.08 -21.81 8.28
CA ARG A 194 4.97 -22.24 7.44
C ARG A 194 5.56 -23.00 6.24
N THR A 195 5.80 -24.29 6.39
CA THR A 195 6.43 -25.13 5.37
C THR A 195 5.50 -25.43 4.20
N GLY A 196 6.06 -25.91 3.09
CA GLY A 196 5.34 -26.21 1.86
C GLY A 196 5.46 -25.10 0.82
N GLN A 197 4.63 -25.15 -0.23
CA GLN A 197 4.64 -24.14 -1.27
C GLN A 197 3.91 -22.86 -0.85
N SER A 198 4.33 -21.72 -1.41
CA SER A 198 3.61 -20.47 -1.27
C SER A 198 2.26 -20.51 -2.00
N TYR A 199 1.25 -19.86 -1.43
CA TYR A 199 -0.02 -19.57 -2.12
C TYR A 199 0.02 -18.25 -2.90
N TRP A 200 1.18 -17.58 -2.98
CA TRP A 200 1.46 -16.53 -3.96
C TRP A 200 2.16 -17.13 -5.16
N ARG A 201 1.70 -16.82 -6.39
CA ARG A 201 2.39 -17.23 -7.64
C ARG A 201 3.85 -16.82 -7.62
N GLU A 202 4.11 -15.60 -7.18
CA GLU A 202 5.43 -15.06 -6.94
C GLU A 202 5.48 -14.46 -5.54
N GLN A 203 6.07 -15.19 -4.60
CA GLN A 203 6.27 -14.69 -3.26
C GLN A 203 7.47 -13.75 -3.24
N PRO A 204 7.30 -12.47 -2.83
CA PRO A 204 8.43 -11.55 -2.70
C PRO A 204 9.35 -12.04 -1.56
N PRO A 205 10.67 -12.18 -1.82
CA PRO A 205 11.61 -12.57 -0.78
C PRO A 205 11.70 -11.47 0.29
N LEU A 206 11.94 -11.88 1.54
CA LEU A 206 12.26 -10.93 2.59
C LEU A 206 13.55 -10.18 2.24
N PRO A 207 13.60 -8.84 2.41
CA PRO A 207 14.84 -8.11 2.23
C PRO A 207 15.93 -8.55 3.18
N ALA A 208 17.09 -8.89 2.63
CA ALA A 208 18.25 -9.33 3.42
C ALA A 208 18.98 -8.16 4.12
N ALA A 209 18.65 -6.91 3.78
CA ALA A 209 19.33 -5.72 4.28
C ALA A 209 18.38 -4.51 4.34
N PRO A 210 18.70 -3.50 5.15
CA PRO A 210 17.94 -2.25 5.19
C PRO A 210 17.87 -1.58 3.83
N TYR A 211 16.74 -0.90 3.58
CA TYR A 211 16.51 -0.15 2.35
C TYR A 211 15.65 1.09 2.63
N ALA A 212 15.81 2.14 1.80
CA ALA A 212 14.98 3.33 1.86
C ALA A 212 13.66 3.12 1.13
N ARG A 213 12.55 3.54 1.75
CA ARG A 213 11.20 3.53 1.18
C ARG A 213 10.73 4.91 0.78
N GLU A 214 11.20 5.94 1.46
CA GLU A 214 10.91 7.35 1.18
C GLU A 214 12.02 8.20 1.73
N PHE A 215 12.25 9.35 1.09
CA PHE A 215 13.17 10.37 1.54
C PHE A 215 12.58 11.76 1.28
N THR A 216 12.88 12.73 2.16
CA THR A 216 12.55 14.13 1.91
C THR A 216 13.43 15.08 2.70
N PHE A 217 13.71 16.24 2.11
CA PHE A 217 14.19 17.41 2.82
C PHE A 217 13.03 18.34 3.23
N SER A 218 13.28 19.16 4.25
CA SER A 218 12.40 20.24 4.68
C SER A 218 13.21 21.45 5.13
N PRO A 219 12.76 22.68 4.87
CA PRO A 219 13.32 23.89 5.44
C PRO A 219 12.79 24.16 6.86
N GLN A 220 11.95 23.29 7.40
CA GLN A 220 11.28 23.41 8.70
C GLN A 220 11.35 22.08 9.45
N PRO A 221 11.30 22.10 10.79
CA PRO A 221 11.21 20.88 11.58
C PRO A 221 10.03 20.00 11.14
N PHE A 222 10.24 18.69 11.13
CA PHE A 222 9.13 17.74 10.99
C PHE A 222 8.31 17.73 12.27
N GLY A 223 7.00 17.72 12.16
CA GLY A 223 6.07 17.60 13.28
C GLY A 223 6.34 16.33 14.10
N GLY A 224 6.02 16.40 15.38
CA GLY A 224 6.19 15.29 16.31
C GLY A 224 5.24 14.13 16.01
N ARG A 225 5.41 13.03 16.76
CA ARG A 225 4.65 11.78 16.63
C ARG A 225 3.12 11.92 16.74
N ARG A 226 2.64 13.08 17.21
CA ARG A 226 1.20 13.40 17.39
C ARG A 226 0.59 14.23 16.27
N ASP A 227 1.40 14.74 15.34
CA ASP A 227 0.86 15.34 14.14
C ASP A 227 0.64 14.23 13.11
N PRO A 228 -0.58 13.67 13.08
CA PRO A 228 -0.97 12.84 11.99
C PRO A 228 -1.32 13.79 10.86
N PRO A 229 -0.57 14.18 10.09
CA PRO A 229 0.10 13.44 9.10
C PRO A 229 1.58 13.82 9.09
N TRP A 230 2.42 12.87 9.15
CA TRP A 230 3.82 12.94 8.78
C TRP A 230 4.05 13.69 7.43
N ASP A 231 2.97 14.07 6.78
CA ASP A 231 2.83 14.71 5.48
C ASP A 231 2.80 16.24 5.50
N THR A 232 2.78 16.90 6.66
CA THR A 232 2.61 18.36 6.72
C THR A 232 3.90 19.14 6.56
N ALA A 233 5.06 18.51 6.65
CA ALA A 233 6.32 19.18 6.39
C ALA A 233 6.36 19.72 4.95
N VAL A 234 6.81 20.96 4.81
CA VAL A 234 7.11 21.53 3.51
C VAL A 234 8.29 20.77 2.90
N ARG A 235 8.05 20.05 1.84
CA ARG A 235 9.08 19.32 1.10
C ARG A 235 9.86 20.26 0.19
N THR A 236 11.16 20.05 0.05
CA THR A 236 11.99 20.87 -0.84
C THR A 236 13.21 20.10 -1.33
N GLY A 237 13.57 20.26 -2.60
CA GLY A 237 14.87 19.89 -3.14
C GLY A 237 15.79 21.11 -3.34
N THR A 238 15.40 22.30 -2.81
CA THR A 238 16.19 23.52 -3.00
C THR A 238 16.20 24.35 -1.72
N PHE A 239 17.38 24.78 -1.30
CA PHE A 239 17.62 25.71 -0.20
C PHE A 239 18.15 27.05 -0.70
N THR A 240 18.10 28.08 0.13
CA THR A 240 18.72 29.38 -0.16
C THR A 240 20.13 29.40 0.40
N ARG A 241 21.09 29.98 -0.33
CA ARG A 241 22.44 30.20 0.18
C ARG A 241 22.41 30.93 1.52
N GLY A 242 23.19 30.44 2.47
CA GLY A 242 23.24 30.94 3.86
C GLY A 242 22.17 30.31 4.77
N THR A 243 21.37 29.34 4.26
CA THR A 243 20.56 28.48 5.15
C THR A 243 21.50 27.71 6.06
N ARG A 244 21.15 27.68 7.37
CA ARG A 244 21.98 26.99 8.38
C ARG A 244 21.33 25.72 8.95
N ASP A 245 20.04 25.56 8.75
CA ASP A 245 19.28 24.46 9.32
C ASP A 245 18.69 23.60 8.16
N VAL A 246 19.16 22.37 8.04
CA VAL A 246 18.71 21.40 7.06
C VAL A 246 18.01 20.26 7.79
N TYR A 247 16.73 20.11 7.53
CA TYR A 247 15.94 18.99 8.07
C TYR A 247 15.77 17.95 6.98
N PHE A 248 15.93 16.67 7.34
CA PHE A 248 15.68 15.57 6.43
C PHE A 248 15.07 14.38 7.16
N ARG A 249 14.32 13.58 6.44
CA ARG A 249 13.65 12.38 6.93
C ARG A 249 13.76 11.26 5.92
N ILE A 250 13.99 10.06 6.43
CA ILE A 250 13.98 8.83 5.65
C ILE A 250 13.04 7.81 6.28
N GLU A 251 12.32 7.05 5.47
CA GLU A 251 11.65 5.84 5.89
C GLU A 251 12.48 4.63 5.46
N LEU A 252 12.72 3.73 6.41
CA LEU A 252 13.56 2.55 6.26
C LEU A 252 12.75 1.28 6.52
N GLY A 253 12.92 0.29 5.67
CA GLY A 253 12.49 -1.08 5.92
C GLY A 253 13.66 -1.92 6.42
N PHE A 254 13.41 -2.90 7.31
CA PHE A 254 14.38 -3.87 7.85
C PHE A 254 15.62 -3.23 8.51
N PHE A 255 15.45 -2.05 9.07
CA PHE A 255 16.53 -1.33 9.74
C PHE A 255 16.61 -1.73 11.22
N GLY A 256 17.62 -2.50 11.59
CA GLY A 256 17.83 -3.04 12.94
C GLY A 256 18.42 -2.05 13.95
N GLY A 257 18.24 -0.73 13.78
CA GLY A 257 18.71 0.27 14.73
C GLY A 257 20.22 0.54 14.74
N SER A 258 20.90 0.28 13.63
CA SER A 258 22.33 0.56 13.48
C SER A 258 22.60 2.07 13.42
N PRO A 259 23.79 2.53 13.86
CA PRO A 259 24.21 3.90 13.63
C PRO A 259 24.16 4.26 12.14
N MET A 260 23.76 5.50 11.85
CA MET A 260 23.64 6.03 10.49
C MET A 260 24.83 6.95 10.22
N GLN A 261 25.61 6.65 9.18
CA GLN A 261 26.59 7.58 8.65
C GLN A 261 25.85 8.63 7.82
N VAL A 262 26.08 9.90 8.12
CA VAL A 262 25.50 11.06 7.46
C VAL A 262 26.63 11.88 6.88
N THR A 263 26.65 12.06 5.54
CA THR A 263 27.71 12.81 4.85
C THR A 263 27.07 13.87 3.96
N PHE A 264 27.41 15.15 4.17
CA PHE A 264 27.07 16.23 3.26
C PHE A 264 28.28 16.66 2.44
N THR A 265 28.12 16.69 1.11
CA THR A 265 29.15 17.07 0.16
C THR A 265 28.74 18.34 -0.58
N ARG A 266 29.66 19.29 -0.68
CA ARG A 266 29.50 20.56 -1.43
C ARG A 266 29.56 20.35 -2.94
N PRO A 267 29.14 21.35 -3.74
CA PRO A 267 29.25 21.29 -5.18
C PRO A 267 30.68 21.10 -5.73
N ASP A 268 31.71 21.58 -5.00
CA ASP A 268 33.12 21.39 -5.35
C ASP A 268 33.69 20.02 -4.96
N GLY A 269 32.85 19.14 -4.36
CA GLY A 269 33.24 17.80 -3.91
C GLY A 269 33.82 17.77 -2.48
N SER A 270 34.03 18.90 -1.81
CA SER A 270 34.51 18.93 -0.43
C SER A 270 33.42 18.46 0.55
N ILE A 271 33.83 17.83 1.64
CA ILE A 271 32.92 17.39 2.69
C ILE A 271 32.57 18.59 3.57
N ALA A 272 31.27 18.88 3.71
CA ALA A 272 30.75 19.90 4.60
C ALA A 272 30.45 19.36 6.00
N PHE A 273 30.01 18.09 6.06
CA PHE A 273 29.71 17.38 7.30
C PHE A 273 29.92 15.88 7.06
N ASP A 274 30.50 15.21 8.04
CA ASP A 274 30.63 13.76 8.08
C ASP A 274 30.52 13.30 9.53
N GLY A 275 29.45 12.62 9.85
CA GLY A 275 29.12 12.23 11.21
C GLY A 275 28.34 10.93 11.31
N VAL A 276 28.35 10.35 12.49
CA VAL A 276 27.58 9.15 12.81
C VAL A 276 26.46 9.50 13.75
N GLU A 277 25.24 9.38 13.25
CA GLU A 277 24.04 9.62 14.04
C GLU A 277 23.56 8.34 14.72
N ALA A 278 23.39 8.43 16.05
CA ALA A 278 22.78 7.36 16.80
C ALA A 278 21.30 7.27 16.45
N THR A 279 20.86 6.11 15.96
CA THR A 279 19.44 5.87 15.75
C THR A 279 18.84 5.22 16.99
N ARG A 280 17.78 5.83 17.54
CA ARG A 280 16.96 5.22 18.61
C ARG A 280 15.94 4.22 18.09
N LEU A 281 16.11 3.77 16.85
CA LEU A 281 15.17 2.92 16.14
C LEU A 281 15.34 1.46 16.59
N ARG A 282 14.29 0.88 17.18
CA ARG A 282 14.30 -0.52 17.62
C ARG A 282 13.55 -1.38 16.63
N GLY A 283 14.22 -2.45 16.16
CA GLY A 283 13.60 -3.63 15.54
C GLY A 283 13.21 -3.51 14.07
N GLY A 284 13.04 -4.64 13.42
CA GLY A 284 12.88 -4.90 11.99
C GLY A 284 11.66 -4.34 11.25
N ARG A 285 10.87 -3.46 11.83
CA ARG A 285 9.69 -2.85 11.20
C ARG A 285 10.08 -1.59 10.40
N ALA A 286 9.22 -1.14 9.50
CA ALA A 286 9.37 0.15 8.83
C ALA A 286 9.48 1.27 9.87
N THR A 287 10.50 2.09 9.72
CA THR A 287 10.86 3.06 10.74
C THR A 287 11.19 4.39 10.10
N TRP A 288 10.59 5.46 10.62
CA TRP A 288 10.91 6.83 10.24
C TRP A 288 12.05 7.35 11.10
N ALA A 289 13.06 7.91 10.43
CA ALA A 289 14.11 8.66 11.08
C ALA A 289 14.15 10.08 10.52
N SER A 290 14.21 11.06 11.40
CA SER A 290 14.33 12.48 11.05
C SER A 290 15.50 13.08 11.78
N TRP A 291 16.25 13.89 11.06
CA TRP A 291 17.40 14.60 11.60
C TRP A 291 17.34 16.10 11.27
N HIS A 292 18.09 16.84 12.03
CA HIS A 292 18.36 18.24 11.81
C HIS A 292 19.87 18.45 11.87
N GLU A 293 20.46 18.90 10.76
CA GLU A 293 21.85 19.23 10.70
C GLU A 293 22.05 20.73 10.58
N ARG A 294 22.99 21.23 11.37
CA ARG A 294 23.38 22.62 11.33
C ARG A 294 24.56 22.77 10.39
N LEU A 295 24.27 23.19 9.14
CA LEU A 295 25.22 23.33 8.05
C LEU A 295 25.18 24.76 7.53
N ASP A 296 26.35 25.33 7.22
CA ASP A 296 26.39 26.56 6.43
C ASP A 296 26.34 26.20 4.94
N LEU A 297 25.21 26.44 4.30
CA LEU A 297 25.05 26.25 2.85
C LEU A 297 25.70 27.43 2.12
N ASP A 298 27.03 27.47 2.10
CA ASP A 298 27.87 28.57 1.67
C ASP A 298 28.13 28.64 0.14
N GLN A 299 27.94 27.53 -0.57
CA GLN A 299 28.18 27.43 -2.00
C GLN A 299 26.87 27.27 -2.78
N LEU A 300 26.77 27.99 -3.91
CA LEU A 300 25.70 27.78 -4.90
C LEU A 300 25.97 26.51 -5.71
N GLY A 301 24.90 25.79 -6.06
CA GLY A 301 24.97 24.59 -6.89
C GLY A 301 24.37 23.37 -6.21
N THR A 302 24.65 22.20 -6.77
CA THR A 302 24.06 20.95 -6.28
C THR A 302 24.91 20.34 -5.17
N TRP A 303 24.37 20.31 -3.98
CA TRP A 303 24.86 19.58 -2.82
C TRP A 303 24.33 18.16 -2.82
N ARG A 304 24.93 17.31 -1.99
CA ARG A 304 24.56 15.92 -1.88
C ARG A 304 24.55 15.44 -0.43
N LEU A 305 23.47 14.83 0.01
CA LEU A 305 23.41 14.08 1.25
C LEU A 305 23.50 12.59 0.94
N ARG A 306 24.42 11.89 1.60
CA ARG A 306 24.48 10.43 1.61
C ARG A 306 24.20 9.89 2.99
N LEU A 307 23.36 8.86 3.04
CA LEU A 307 23.04 8.10 4.25
C LEU A 307 23.48 6.66 4.04
N ALA A 308 24.26 6.14 4.99
CA ALA A 308 24.73 4.76 4.94
C ALA A 308 24.63 4.09 6.31
N ALA A 309 24.35 2.79 6.34
CA ALA A 309 24.41 1.99 7.55
C ALA A 309 24.95 0.60 7.24
N LYS A 310 25.72 0.02 8.17
CA LYS A 310 26.36 -1.30 8.01
C LYS A 310 27.15 -1.42 6.70
N GLY A 311 27.85 -0.35 6.28
CA GLY A 311 28.63 -0.33 5.05
C GLY A 311 27.81 -0.26 3.76
N ARG A 312 26.50 -0.07 3.83
CA ARG A 312 25.60 0.04 2.67
C ARG A 312 25.03 1.45 2.57
N GLU A 313 25.05 2.01 1.36
CA GLU A 313 24.34 3.25 1.05
C GLU A 313 22.82 2.98 1.05
N LEU A 314 22.09 3.81 1.79
CA LEU A 314 20.63 3.76 1.91
C LEU A 314 19.95 4.88 1.13
N ALA A 315 20.59 6.03 1.06
CA ALA A 315 20.11 7.16 0.28
C ALA A 315 21.29 7.98 -0.27
N ASP A 316 21.14 8.43 -1.49
CA ASP A 316 21.96 9.42 -2.15
C ASP A 316 21.01 10.50 -2.68
N ALA A 317 20.93 11.63 -1.96
CA ALA A 317 19.92 12.65 -2.12
C ALA A 317 20.54 14.00 -2.52
N PRO A 318 20.53 14.36 -3.81
CA PRO A 318 20.98 15.67 -4.27
C PRO A 318 19.96 16.76 -3.93
N PHE A 319 20.44 17.96 -3.57
CA PHE A 319 19.62 19.15 -3.43
C PHE A 319 20.36 20.38 -3.92
N ASP A 320 19.62 21.39 -4.37
CA ASP A 320 20.23 22.61 -4.89
C ASP A 320 20.27 23.71 -3.83
N VAL A 321 21.34 24.51 -3.89
CA VAL A 321 21.48 25.75 -3.10
C VAL A 321 21.51 26.90 -4.08
N ASP A 322 20.49 27.76 -4.02
CA ASP A 322 20.29 28.89 -4.92
C ASP A 322 20.38 30.23 -4.21
N ARG A 323 20.47 31.30 -5.00
CA ARG A 323 20.27 32.67 -4.50
C ARG A 323 18.85 32.86 -4.01
N PRO A 324 18.57 33.82 -3.09
CA PRO A 324 17.22 34.17 -2.73
C PRO A 324 16.35 34.49 -3.95
N GLY A 325 15.17 33.88 -4.04
CA GLY A 325 14.29 34.08 -5.18
C GLY A 325 13.08 33.16 -5.15
N LYS A 326 12.22 33.26 -6.17
CA LYS A 326 11.04 32.40 -6.32
C LYS A 326 11.51 31.02 -6.79
N ARG A 327 11.28 29.99 -5.97
CA ARG A 327 11.55 28.59 -6.32
C ARG A 327 10.62 28.13 -7.43
N ARG A 328 11.16 27.42 -8.40
CA ARG A 328 10.39 26.79 -9.47
C ARG A 328 10.25 25.30 -9.16
N ASN A 329 9.01 24.84 -9.05
CA ASN A 329 8.73 23.40 -8.96
C ASN A 329 9.24 22.68 -10.23
N ARG A 330 9.97 21.61 -10.06
CA ARG A 330 10.47 20.73 -11.14
C ARG A 330 9.50 19.56 -11.33
N PRO A 331 9.35 19.00 -12.53
CA PRO A 331 8.52 17.82 -12.73
C PRO A 331 9.20 16.57 -12.14
N PRO A 332 8.41 15.52 -11.78
CA PRO A 332 8.96 14.23 -11.40
C PRO A 332 9.90 13.63 -12.45
N ASN A 333 10.82 12.81 -11.97
CA ASN A 333 11.81 12.14 -12.81
C ASN A 333 11.15 11.09 -13.73
N PRO A 334 11.82 10.73 -14.85
CA PRO A 334 11.38 9.64 -15.74
C PRO A 334 11.26 8.32 -14.99
N VAL A 335 10.33 7.48 -15.42
CA VAL A 335 10.13 6.13 -14.91
C VAL A 335 10.36 5.09 -16.00
N SER A 336 10.69 3.86 -15.62
CA SER A 336 10.65 2.71 -16.52
C SER A 336 9.51 1.76 -16.13
N LEU A 337 9.03 0.98 -17.09
CA LEU A 337 7.85 0.13 -16.93
C LEU A 337 8.15 -1.31 -17.31
N SER A 338 7.51 -2.24 -16.60
CA SER A 338 7.41 -3.65 -17.00
C SER A 338 5.98 -4.15 -16.81
N LEU A 339 5.63 -5.23 -17.51
CA LEU A 339 4.38 -5.97 -17.30
C LEU A 339 4.69 -7.29 -16.58
N ASP A 340 3.75 -7.71 -15.71
CA ASP A 340 3.76 -9.01 -15.07
C ASP A 340 2.37 -9.66 -15.19
N PRO A 341 2.27 -10.86 -15.84
CA PRO A 341 3.34 -11.55 -16.56
C PRO A 341 3.83 -10.78 -17.80
N ALA A 342 5.08 -11.01 -18.21
CA ALA A 342 5.67 -10.36 -19.38
C ALA A 342 5.01 -10.82 -20.69
N ASP A 343 4.51 -12.07 -20.72
CA ASP A 343 3.82 -12.71 -21.85
C ASP A 343 2.38 -13.12 -21.46
N PRO A 344 1.45 -12.16 -21.27
CA PRO A 344 0.13 -12.47 -20.76
C PRO A 344 -0.75 -13.20 -21.78
N THR A 345 -1.63 -14.05 -21.27
CA THR A 345 -2.77 -14.63 -21.97
C THR A 345 -4.04 -13.84 -21.68
N GLY A 346 -5.14 -14.18 -22.35
CA GLY A 346 -6.45 -13.58 -22.04
C GLY A 346 -7.00 -13.95 -20.67
N ALA A 347 -6.49 -14.99 -20.04
CA ALA A 347 -6.90 -15.45 -18.71
C ALA A 347 -6.11 -14.77 -17.56
N ASP A 348 -5.02 -14.09 -17.87
CA ASP A 348 -4.17 -13.50 -16.83
C ASP A 348 -4.70 -12.18 -16.28
N VAL A 349 -4.47 -11.97 -14.99
CA VAL A 349 -4.40 -10.64 -14.37
C VAL A 349 -3.04 -10.06 -14.73
N VAL A 350 -3.00 -8.85 -15.26
CA VAL A 350 -1.75 -8.21 -15.69
C VAL A 350 -1.45 -7.00 -14.84
N GLN A 351 -0.23 -6.93 -14.31
CA GLN A 351 0.26 -5.78 -13.57
C GLN A 351 1.15 -4.90 -14.46
N CYS A 352 1.06 -3.58 -14.30
CA CYS A 352 2.00 -2.61 -14.84
C CYS A 352 2.84 -2.09 -13.66
N LEU A 353 4.13 -2.38 -13.68
CA LEU A 353 5.06 -2.07 -12.61
C LEU A 353 5.89 -0.85 -12.99
N VAL A 354 5.96 0.13 -12.09
CA VAL A 354 6.81 1.34 -12.21
C VAL A 354 8.12 1.08 -11.49
N ARG A 355 9.23 1.33 -12.18
CA ARG A 355 10.57 1.30 -11.62
C ARG A 355 11.11 2.72 -11.56
N THR A 356 11.43 3.17 -10.35
CA THR A 356 11.96 4.50 -10.03
C THR A 356 12.81 4.44 -8.78
N SER A 357 13.57 5.48 -8.49
CA SER A 357 14.26 5.64 -7.21
C SER A 357 13.29 6.16 -6.16
N LEU A 358 13.10 5.45 -5.06
CA LEU A 358 12.23 5.89 -3.96
C LEU A 358 12.81 7.06 -3.16
N VAL A 359 14.09 7.37 -3.35
CA VAL A 359 14.75 8.54 -2.74
C VAL A 359 14.58 9.78 -3.61
N THR A 360 14.63 9.62 -4.94
CA THR A 360 14.65 10.73 -5.89
C THR A 360 13.54 10.63 -6.95
N GLU A 361 12.32 10.21 -6.56
CA GLU A 361 11.16 10.19 -7.48
C GLU A 361 10.88 11.58 -8.07
N ASP A 362 11.12 12.61 -7.28
CA ASP A 362 10.90 14.00 -7.62
C ASP A 362 12.10 14.86 -7.17
N PRO A 363 12.60 15.78 -8.01
CA PRO A 363 13.75 16.63 -7.64
C PRO A 363 13.47 17.60 -6.48
N ASP A 364 12.20 17.89 -6.20
CA ASP A 364 11.76 18.72 -5.07
C ASP A 364 11.26 17.88 -3.90
N TYR A 365 11.38 16.54 -4.01
CA TYR A 365 10.95 15.56 -3.03
C TYR A 365 9.43 15.59 -2.77
N ASP A 366 8.64 16.12 -3.69
CA ASP A 366 7.20 16.07 -3.64
C ASP A 366 6.69 14.63 -3.80
N VAL A 367 5.53 14.32 -3.21
CA VAL A 367 4.91 12.99 -3.37
C VAL A 367 4.38 12.84 -4.79
N VAL A 368 4.86 11.81 -5.48
CA VAL A 368 4.50 11.53 -6.87
C VAL A 368 3.21 10.72 -6.95
N ARG A 369 2.38 11.06 -7.91
CA ARG A 369 1.23 10.26 -8.34
C ARG A 369 1.42 9.81 -9.77
N TYR A 370 0.95 8.60 -10.08
CA TYR A 370 1.12 7.94 -11.36
C TYR A 370 -0.24 7.77 -12.03
N ARG A 371 -0.44 8.32 -13.23
CA ARG A 371 -1.63 8.07 -14.03
C ARG A 371 -1.37 6.90 -14.95
N TYR A 372 -2.03 5.78 -14.70
CA TYR A 372 -2.00 4.56 -15.51
C TYR A 372 -3.10 4.59 -16.56
N ARG A 373 -2.75 4.38 -17.80
CA ARG A 373 -3.67 4.25 -18.93
C ARG A 373 -3.43 2.95 -19.66
N TRP A 374 -4.40 2.05 -19.55
CA TRP A 374 -4.36 0.76 -20.20
C TRP A 374 -5.17 0.75 -21.48
N ARG A 375 -4.59 0.17 -22.55
CA ARG A 375 -5.26 0.04 -23.82
C ARG A 375 -5.13 -1.38 -24.35
N VAL A 376 -6.23 -1.85 -25.03
CA VAL A 376 -6.24 -3.07 -25.83
C VAL A 376 -6.47 -2.64 -27.26
N GLY A 377 -5.45 -2.72 -28.11
CA GLY A 377 -5.41 -2.00 -29.37
C GLY A 377 -5.55 -0.50 -29.15
N ALA A 378 -6.46 0.13 -29.87
CA ALA A 378 -6.77 1.56 -29.71
C ALA A 378 -7.68 1.88 -28.49
N LYS A 379 -8.41 0.87 -27.96
CA LYS A 379 -9.44 1.08 -26.94
C LYS A 379 -8.81 1.32 -25.57
N LEU A 380 -9.12 2.45 -24.92
CA LEU A 380 -8.83 2.68 -23.51
C LEU A 380 -9.74 1.81 -22.66
N VAL A 381 -9.17 0.95 -21.81
CA VAL A 381 -9.91 -0.02 -20.98
C VAL A 381 -9.81 0.29 -19.49
N ARG A 382 -8.78 1.05 -19.06
CA ARG A 382 -8.65 1.55 -17.68
C ARG A 382 -7.84 2.86 -17.68
N ASP A 383 -8.25 3.82 -16.86
CA ASP A 383 -7.56 5.09 -16.60
C ASP A 383 -7.70 5.40 -15.12
N VAL A 384 -6.60 5.39 -14.41
CA VAL A 384 -6.58 5.60 -12.96
C VAL A 384 -5.35 6.41 -12.55
N THR A 385 -5.49 7.26 -11.54
CA THR A 385 -4.38 7.94 -10.89
C THR A 385 -4.20 7.35 -9.49
N SER A 386 -2.99 6.94 -9.16
CA SER A 386 -2.62 6.26 -7.92
C SER A 386 -1.28 6.77 -7.42
N ALA A 387 -1.02 6.65 -6.12
CA ALA A 387 0.31 6.84 -5.55
C ALA A 387 1.18 5.58 -5.66
N ALA A 388 0.58 4.43 -5.96
CA ALA A 388 1.25 3.14 -5.99
C ALA A 388 2.14 2.96 -7.22
N LEU A 389 3.23 2.24 -7.05
CA LEU A 389 4.17 1.85 -8.10
C LEU A 389 3.67 0.70 -8.99
N SER A 390 2.43 0.25 -8.80
CA SER A 390 1.78 -0.67 -9.72
C SER A 390 0.31 -0.34 -9.91
N ASP A 391 -0.24 -0.84 -11.01
CA ASP A 391 -1.67 -0.93 -11.24
C ASP A 391 -2.01 -2.25 -11.91
N VAL A 392 -3.26 -2.71 -11.72
CA VAL A 392 -3.70 -4.04 -12.13
C VAL A 392 -4.81 -3.94 -13.16
N LEU A 393 -4.66 -4.70 -14.24
CA LEU A 393 -5.70 -4.96 -15.21
C LEU A 393 -6.30 -6.36 -14.95
N ARG A 394 -7.60 -6.41 -14.67
CA ARG A 394 -8.31 -7.67 -14.40
C ARG A 394 -8.25 -8.64 -15.57
N HIS A 395 -8.30 -9.93 -15.30
CA HIS A 395 -8.36 -10.94 -16.34
C HIS A 395 -9.60 -10.79 -17.26
N GLY A 396 -9.50 -11.35 -18.46
CA GLY A 396 -10.54 -11.30 -19.48
C GLY A 396 -10.74 -9.92 -20.14
N VAL A 397 -9.87 -8.92 -19.84
CA VAL A 397 -9.80 -7.64 -20.57
C VAL A 397 -8.76 -7.69 -21.67
N ALA A 398 -7.56 -8.19 -21.39
CA ALA A 398 -6.58 -8.54 -22.40
C ALA A 398 -7.16 -9.65 -23.30
N ARG A 399 -7.01 -9.54 -24.61
CA ARG A 399 -7.59 -10.50 -25.58
C ARG A 399 -6.48 -11.08 -26.44
N PRO A 400 -6.49 -12.41 -26.68
CA PRO A 400 -5.53 -13.06 -27.58
C PRO A 400 -5.43 -12.36 -28.93
N GLY A 401 -4.21 -12.24 -29.45
CA GLY A 401 -3.92 -11.56 -30.73
C GLY A 401 -4.03 -10.04 -30.71
N ARG A 402 -4.36 -9.41 -29.56
CA ARG A 402 -4.40 -7.96 -29.44
C ARG A 402 -3.18 -7.42 -28.70
N ARG A 403 -2.76 -6.22 -29.10
CA ARG A 403 -1.72 -5.47 -28.38
C ARG A 403 -2.30 -4.90 -27.09
N LEU A 404 -1.72 -5.28 -25.97
CA LEU A 404 -1.95 -4.66 -24.65
C LEU A 404 -0.87 -3.62 -24.40
N SER A 405 -1.24 -2.44 -23.91
CA SER A 405 -0.28 -1.42 -23.51
C SER A 405 -0.68 -0.73 -22.21
N CYS A 406 0.31 -0.41 -21.41
CA CYS A 406 0.22 0.45 -20.24
C CYS A 406 1.07 1.70 -20.47
N THR A 407 0.49 2.88 -20.30
CA THR A 407 1.21 4.16 -20.32
C THR A 407 1.09 4.78 -18.95
N VAL A 408 2.23 5.21 -18.37
CA VAL A 408 2.27 5.85 -17.07
C VAL A 408 2.84 7.26 -17.20
N THR A 409 2.16 8.22 -16.58
CA THR A 409 2.61 9.61 -16.49
C THR A 409 2.75 9.99 -15.01
N PRO A 410 3.97 10.20 -14.52
CA PRO A 410 4.19 10.69 -13.16
C PRO A 410 3.81 12.17 -13.03
N SER A 411 3.35 12.60 -11.87
CA SER A 411 3.05 14.00 -11.56
C SER A 411 3.13 14.25 -10.05
N ASP A 412 3.67 15.40 -9.67
CA ASP A 412 3.66 15.93 -8.29
C ASP A 412 2.36 16.68 -7.92
N GLY A 413 1.42 16.74 -8.88
CA GLY A 413 0.16 17.48 -8.76
C GLY A 413 0.23 18.92 -9.27
N LYS A 414 1.42 19.45 -9.52
CA LYS A 414 1.67 20.79 -10.10
C LYS A 414 2.19 20.66 -11.53
N ARG A 415 3.13 19.72 -11.76
CA ARG A 415 3.74 19.44 -13.06
C ARG A 415 3.69 17.93 -13.38
N ARG A 416 3.82 17.62 -14.66
CA ARG A 416 3.89 16.24 -15.16
C ARG A 416 5.31 15.96 -15.61
N GLY A 417 5.85 14.82 -15.19
CA GLY A 417 7.06 14.26 -15.72
C GLY A 417 6.85 13.57 -17.08
N PRO A 418 7.91 13.06 -17.69
CA PRO A 418 7.84 12.31 -18.94
C PRO A 418 6.98 11.07 -18.81
N SER A 419 6.12 10.82 -19.80
CA SER A 419 5.35 9.57 -19.86
C SER A 419 6.21 8.42 -20.37
N ALA A 420 6.08 7.25 -19.76
CA ALA A 420 6.63 5.99 -20.25
C ALA A 420 5.50 5.07 -20.73
N ALA A 421 5.82 4.13 -21.63
CA ALA A 421 4.86 3.13 -22.10
C ALA A 421 5.56 1.78 -22.28
N VAL A 422 4.81 0.72 -21.97
CA VAL A 422 5.18 -0.68 -22.22
C VAL A 422 4.05 -1.37 -22.95
N SER A 423 4.37 -2.32 -23.84
CA SER A 423 3.33 -3.06 -24.58
C SER A 423 3.79 -4.45 -24.97
N VAL A 424 2.81 -5.35 -25.10
CA VAL A 424 3.01 -6.76 -25.45
C VAL A 424 1.85 -7.24 -26.34
N SER A 425 2.08 -8.26 -27.15
CA SER A 425 1.01 -9.01 -27.81
C SER A 425 0.47 -10.06 -26.86
N VAL A 426 -0.85 -10.09 -26.64
CA VAL A 426 -1.50 -11.07 -25.77
C VAL A 426 -1.57 -12.42 -26.47
N ARG A 427 -1.12 -13.48 -25.83
CA ARG A 427 -1.18 -14.86 -26.32
C ARG A 427 -2.56 -15.48 -26.17
#